data_82291532c9bad82b218ca2a76aaa0c80
#
_entry.id   82291532c9bad82b218ca2a76aaa0c80
#
_cell.length_a   1.000
_cell.length_b   1.000
_cell.length_c   1.000
_cell.angle_alpha   90.00
_cell.angle_beta   90.00
_cell.angle_gamma   90.00
#
_symmetry.space_group_name_H-M   'P 1'
#
loop_
_entity.id
_entity.type
_entity.pdbx_description
1 polymer ?
#
loop_
_entity_poly.entity_id
_entity_poly.type
_entity_poly.pdbx_seq_one_letter_code
_entity_poly.pdbx_strand_id
1 'polypeptide(L)'
;AAYGGYKPEAPDAMRIGVIGRRLAECVRALDSSRPVTGALAGVVMSNQTEYPAALDVVGYNYTESRYQKDHETYPDRIIYGSENRPDYRAWTAVRDNPFIFGQFLWTGIDYLGEAASWPSRGMYTGLLDLAGFMKPRGHFRAALWCEEPVCYIGTSARLRNTTEAWDDWNYEQGQ
;
A
#
# COMPACT_ATOMS: atom_id res chain seq x y z
N ALA A 1 8.69 -10.31 3.22
CA ALA A 1 8.91 -10.43 4.65
C ALA A 1 8.09 -9.34 5.33
N ALA A 2 7.28 -9.72 6.29
CA ALA A 2 6.56 -8.76 7.11
C ALA A 2 7.54 -7.80 7.79
N TYR A 3 7.11 -6.59 8.02
CA TYR A 3 7.86 -5.60 8.76
C TYR A 3 8.42 -6.19 10.06
N GLY A 4 9.74 -6.21 10.20
CA GLY A 4 10.43 -6.66 11.38
C GLY A 4 10.83 -8.15 11.42
N GLY A 5 10.48 -8.97 10.42
CA GLY A 5 10.86 -10.39 10.39
C GLY A 5 10.31 -11.21 11.56
N TYR A 6 10.78 -12.44 11.69
CA TYR A 6 10.45 -13.29 12.84
C TYR A 6 11.16 -12.79 14.10
N LYS A 7 10.39 -12.64 15.17
CA LYS A 7 10.90 -12.28 16.50
C LYS A 7 10.51 -13.39 17.47
N PRO A 8 11.46 -14.05 18.14
CA PRO A 8 11.16 -15.16 19.06
C PRO A 8 10.18 -14.79 20.19
N GLU A 9 10.20 -13.55 20.63
CA GLU A 9 9.34 -13.01 21.70
C GLU A 9 7.98 -12.53 21.17
N ALA A 10 7.77 -12.53 19.85
CA ALA A 10 6.50 -12.09 19.28
C ALA A 10 5.37 -13.09 19.67
N PRO A 11 4.16 -12.60 19.93
CA PRO A 11 3.02 -13.46 20.11
C PRO A 11 2.78 -14.37 18.92
N ASP A 12 2.21 -15.55 19.16
CA ASP A 12 1.80 -16.45 18.09
C ASP A 12 0.90 -15.73 17.08
N ALA A 13 1.27 -15.81 15.80
CA ALA A 13 0.54 -15.19 14.70
C ALA A 13 -0.92 -15.68 14.60
N MET A 14 -1.23 -16.87 15.07
CA MET A 14 -2.60 -17.40 15.11
C MET A 14 -3.55 -16.54 15.95
N ARG A 15 -3.04 -15.79 16.91
CA ARG A 15 -3.85 -14.86 17.71
C ARG A 15 -4.52 -13.77 16.88
N ILE A 16 -3.95 -13.39 15.73
CA ILE A 16 -4.52 -12.33 14.89
C ILE A 16 -5.92 -12.70 14.39
N GLY A 17 -6.16 -13.98 14.09
CA GLY A 17 -7.48 -14.46 13.68
C GLY A 17 -8.53 -14.26 14.76
N VAL A 18 -8.21 -14.63 15.99
CA VAL A 18 -9.12 -14.48 17.15
C VAL A 18 -9.39 -13.01 17.45
N ILE A 19 -8.34 -12.19 17.47
CA ILE A 19 -8.45 -10.76 17.76
C ILE A 19 -9.23 -10.07 16.62
N GLY A 20 -8.89 -10.36 15.37
CA GLY A 20 -9.56 -9.77 14.20
C GLY A 20 -11.05 -10.08 14.17
N ARG A 21 -11.44 -11.32 14.49
CA ARG A 21 -12.86 -11.70 14.58
C ARG A 21 -13.58 -10.88 15.67
N ARG A 22 -13.03 -10.80 16.87
CA ARG A 22 -13.63 -10.03 17.97
C ARG A 22 -13.80 -8.55 17.62
N LEU A 23 -12.76 -7.95 16.98
CA LEU A 23 -12.84 -6.56 16.54
C LEU A 23 -13.89 -6.37 15.46
N ALA A 24 -13.96 -7.26 14.48
CA ALA A 24 -14.98 -7.21 13.44
C ALA A 24 -16.42 -7.35 14.02
N GLU A 25 -16.60 -8.26 14.97
CA GLU A 25 -17.87 -8.41 15.70
C GLU A 25 -18.26 -7.14 16.48
N CYS A 26 -17.31 -6.52 17.17
CA CYS A 26 -17.55 -5.25 17.86
C CYS A 26 -17.95 -4.13 16.90
N VAL A 27 -17.27 -4.02 15.76
CA VAL A 27 -17.61 -3.01 14.74
C VAL A 27 -19.02 -3.25 14.19
N ARG A 28 -19.34 -4.50 13.81
CA ARG A 28 -20.68 -4.85 13.27
C ARG A 28 -21.80 -4.66 14.28
N ALA A 29 -21.51 -4.82 15.57
CA ALA A 29 -22.50 -4.55 16.63
C ALA A 29 -22.83 -3.07 16.76
N LEU A 30 -21.90 -2.18 16.41
CA LEU A 30 -22.08 -0.72 16.45
C LEU A 30 -22.58 -0.15 15.11
N ASP A 31 -22.07 -0.67 14.00
CA ASP A 31 -22.49 -0.28 12.65
C ASP A 31 -22.47 -1.49 11.72
N SER A 32 -23.66 -1.99 11.40
CA SER A 32 -23.86 -3.08 10.46
C SER A 32 -24.07 -2.61 9.01
N SER A 33 -24.06 -1.30 8.77
CA SER A 33 -24.37 -0.72 7.45
C SER A 33 -23.19 -0.71 6.49
N ARG A 34 -21.97 -0.95 6.98
CA ARG A 34 -20.73 -0.91 6.20
C ARG A 34 -19.91 -2.20 6.35
N PRO A 35 -19.23 -2.64 5.27
CA PRO A 35 -18.34 -3.79 5.35
C PRO A 35 -17.13 -3.48 6.24
N VAL A 36 -16.68 -4.50 6.98
CA VAL A 36 -15.47 -4.44 7.79
C VAL A 36 -14.28 -4.89 6.96
N THR A 37 -13.24 -4.09 6.94
CA THR A 37 -11.99 -4.40 6.25
C THR A 37 -10.79 -4.40 7.21
N GLY A 38 -9.74 -5.06 6.79
CA GLY A 38 -8.44 -5.04 7.46
C GLY A 38 -7.31 -5.27 6.47
N ALA A 39 -6.16 -4.71 6.77
CA ALA A 39 -4.95 -4.81 5.95
C ALA A 39 -4.10 -6.01 6.36
N LEU A 40 -3.72 -6.83 5.40
CA LEU A 40 -2.81 -7.96 5.61
C LEU A 40 -1.38 -7.52 5.25
N ALA A 41 -0.56 -7.26 6.26
CA ALA A 41 0.86 -6.92 6.07
C ALA A 41 1.68 -8.14 5.61
N GLY A 42 1.24 -9.35 5.91
CA GLY A 42 1.85 -10.61 5.48
C GLY A 42 0.79 -11.59 5.00
N VAL A 43 0.36 -11.45 3.75
CA VAL A 43 -0.77 -12.20 3.18
C VAL A 43 -0.59 -13.71 3.30
N VAL A 44 0.60 -14.24 2.98
CA VAL A 44 0.87 -15.68 3.01
C VAL A 44 0.70 -16.25 4.43
N MET A 45 1.17 -15.54 5.43
CA MET A 45 1.02 -15.95 6.83
C MET A 45 -0.43 -15.76 7.30
N SER A 46 -1.04 -14.65 6.94
CA SER A 46 -2.43 -14.36 7.31
C SER A 46 -3.41 -15.38 6.74
N ASN A 47 -3.14 -15.92 5.55
CA ASN A 47 -3.94 -16.98 4.93
C ASN A 47 -3.95 -18.30 5.71
N GLN A 48 -3.02 -18.49 6.65
CA GLN A 48 -2.98 -19.64 7.55
C GLN A 48 -3.75 -19.40 8.84
N THR A 49 -4.31 -18.22 9.02
CA THR A 49 -5.10 -17.83 10.19
C THR A 49 -6.56 -17.59 9.80
N GLU A 50 -7.43 -17.43 10.79
CA GLU A 50 -8.82 -17.05 10.55
C GLU A 50 -9.01 -15.54 10.25
N TYR A 51 -7.92 -14.75 10.22
CA TYR A 51 -8.04 -13.30 10.09
C TYR A 51 -8.69 -12.85 8.78
N PRO A 52 -8.30 -13.36 7.60
CA PRO A 52 -8.99 -12.97 6.35
C PRO A 52 -10.47 -13.34 6.33
N ALA A 53 -10.84 -14.48 6.93
CA ALA A 53 -12.22 -14.93 6.99
C ALA A 53 -13.10 -14.12 7.96
N ALA A 54 -12.51 -13.37 8.85
CA ALA A 54 -13.23 -12.47 9.76
C ALA A 54 -13.66 -11.15 9.10
N LEU A 55 -13.12 -10.84 7.93
CA LEU A 55 -13.30 -9.59 7.20
C LEU A 55 -14.28 -9.75 6.03
N ASP A 56 -15.06 -8.72 5.76
CA ASP A 56 -15.93 -8.66 4.58
C ASP A 56 -15.12 -8.31 3.32
N VAL A 57 -14.07 -7.50 3.49
CA VAL A 57 -13.17 -7.06 2.42
C VAL A 57 -11.74 -7.16 2.91
N VAL A 58 -10.87 -7.76 2.13
CA VAL A 58 -9.51 -8.10 2.56
C VAL A 58 -8.48 -7.22 1.84
N GLY A 59 -7.79 -6.40 2.60
CA GLY A 59 -6.73 -5.53 2.10
C GLY A 59 -5.37 -6.23 2.05
N TYR A 60 -4.66 -6.07 0.94
CA TYR A 60 -3.32 -6.63 0.74
C TYR A 60 -2.30 -5.50 0.71
N ASN A 61 -1.31 -5.55 1.62
CA ASN A 61 -0.20 -4.60 1.60
C ASN A 61 0.95 -5.14 0.75
N TYR A 62 1.32 -4.43 -0.31
CA TYR A 62 2.51 -4.70 -1.16
C TYR A 62 2.63 -6.15 -1.66
N THR A 63 1.53 -6.82 -1.88
CA THR A 63 1.51 -8.25 -2.21
C THR A 63 0.65 -8.52 -3.45
N GLU A 64 0.78 -7.66 -4.45
CA GLU A 64 0.04 -7.70 -5.71
C GLU A 64 0.26 -9.03 -6.45
N SER A 65 1.43 -9.64 -6.29
CA SER A 65 1.77 -10.94 -6.88
C SER A 65 0.89 -12.10 -6.38
N ARG A 66 0.11 -11.87 -5.34
CA ARG A 66 -0.81 -12.88 -4.78
C ARG A 66 -2.23 -12.76 -5.30
N TYR A 67 -2.60 -11.68 -5.95
CA TYR A 67 -3.98 -11.41 -6.34
C TYR A 67 -4.60 -12.57 -7.12
N GLN A 68 -3.98 -12.95 -8.23
CA GLN A 68 -4.48 -14.03 -9.08
C GLN A 68 -4.60 -15.37 -8.33
N LYS A 69 -3.51 -15.78 -7.67
CA LYS A 69 -3.48 -17.06 -6.95
C LYS A 69 -4.50 -17.10 -5.81
N ASP A 70 -4.64 -16.02 -5.07
CA ASP A 70 -5.54 -15.98 -3.93
C ASP A 70 -7.01 -15.84 -4.39
N HIS A 71 -7.27 -15.17 -5.50
CA HIS A 71 -8.59 -15.20 -6.13
C HIS A 71 -9.02 -16.61 -6.59
N GLU A 72 -8.10 -17.36 -7.17
CA GLU A 72 -8.35 -18.78 -7.54
C GLU A 72 -8.58 -19.68 -6.33
N THR A 73 -7.83 -19.44 -5.24
CA THR A 73 -7.90 -20.24 -4.01
C THR A 73 -9.11 -19.88 -3.15
N TYR A 74 -9.50 -18.59 -3.15
CA TYR A 74 -10.58 -18.03 -2.34
C TYR A 74 -11.50 -17.18 -3.23
N PRO A 75 -12.31 -17.79 -4.09
CA PRO A 75 -13.07 -17.07 -5.13
C PRO A 75 -14.09 -16.07 -4.58
N ASP A 76 -14.61 -16.30 -3.38
CA ASP A 76 -15.58 -15.40 -2.71
C ASP A 76 -14.90 -14.23 -1.98
N ARG A 77 -13.57 -14.21 -1.92
CA ARG A 77 -12.84 -13.16 -1.23
C ARG A 77 -12.80 -11.87 -2.04
N ILE A 78 -13.34 -10.82 -1.48
CA ILE A 78 -13.21 -9.47 -2.05
C ILE A 78 -11.83 -8.92 -1.67
N ILE A 79 -10.98 -8.66 -2.67
CA ILE A 79 -9.58 -8.24 -2.48
C ILE A 79 -9.39 -6.83 -3.01
N TYR A 80 -8.57 -6.05 -2.31
CA TYR A 80 -8.07 -4.76 -2.79
C TYR A 80 -6.64 -4.51 -2.29
N GLY A 81 -5.94 -3.57 -2.91
CA GLY A 81 -4.65 -3.10 -2.45
C GLY A 81 -4.81 -2.09 -1.33
N SER A 82 -4.75 -2.52 -0.07
CA SER A 82 -4.88 -1.62 1.08
C SER A 82 -3.66 -0.72 1.26
N GLU A 83 -2.51 -1.14 0.75
CA GLU A 83 -1.29 -0.35 0.73
C GLU A 83 -0.40 -0.81 -0.43
N ASN A 84 -0.32 0.02 -1.46
CA ASN A 84 0.43 -0.27 -2.68
C ASN A 84 1.51 0.77 -2.95
N ARG A 85 2.53 0.37 -3.66
CA ARG A 85 3.52 1.29 -4.21
C ARG A 85 2.94 2.10 -5.37
N PRO A 86 3.40 3.33 -5.59
CA PRO A 86 2.92 4.16 -6.71
C PRO A 86 3.56 3.78 -8.05
N ASP A 87 4.11 2.58 -8.19
CA ASP A 87 4.78 2.14 -9.40
C ASP A 87 3.81 1.54 -10.45
N TYR A 88 4.32 1.36 -11.67
CA TYR A 88 3.55 0.86 -12.80
C TYR A 88 3.04 -0.57 -12.57
N ARG A 89 3.83 -1.44 -11.93
CA ARG A 89 3.45 -2.84 -11.70
C ARG A 89 2.29 -2.95 -10.72
N ALA A 90 2.33 -2.18 -9.64
CA ALA A 90 1.24 -2.15 -8.67
C ALA A 90 -0.05 -1.62 -9.30
N TRP A 91 0.06 -0.63 -10.21
CA TRP A 91 -1.09 -0.10 -10.94
C TRP A 91 -1.67 -1.12 -11.93
N THR A 92 -0.84 -1.76 -12.76
CA THR A 92 -1.31 -2.78 -13.71
C THR A 92 -1.90 -4.00 -13.01
N ALA A 93 -1.36 -4.39 -11.86
CA ALA A 93 -1.90 -5.49 -11.06
C ALA A 93 -3.35 -5.25 -10.59
N VAL A 94 -3.77 -3.99 -10.50
CA VAL A 94 -5.16 -3.64 -10.19
C VAL A 94 -5.96 -3.41 -11.48
N ARG A 95 -5.44 -2.62 -12.40
CA ARG A 95 -6.13 -2.30 -13.67
C ARG A 95 -6.49 -3.56 -14.46
N ASP A 96 -5.59 -4.54 -14.52
CA ASP A 96 -5.71 -5.70 -15.39
C ASP A 96 -6.42 -6.90 -14.70
N ASN A 97 -6.80 -6.75 -13.44
CA ASN A 97 -7.51 -7.78 -12.68
C ASN A 97 -8.88 -7.26 -12.22
N PRO A 98 -9.96 -7.56 -12.95
CA PRO A 98 -11.30 -6.99 -12.69
C PRO A 98 -11.90 -7.43 -11.35
N PHE A 99 -11.35 -8.46 -10.71
CA PHE A 99 -11.73 -8.89 -9.37
C PHE A 99 -11.05 -8.09 -8.25
N ILE A 100 -10.13 -7.16 -8.58
CA ILE A 100 -9.53 -6.22 -7.64
C ILE A 100 -10.22 -4.87 -7.83
N PHE A 101 -11.02 -4.45 -6.85
CA PHE A 101 -11.84 -3.25 -7.02
C PHE A 101 -11.09 -1.92 -6.85
N GLY A 102 -9.86 -1.94 -6.32
CA GLY A 102 -9.10 -0.70 -6.14
C GLY A 102 -7.79 -0.88 -5.38
N GLN A 103 -7.10 0.24 -5.21
CA GLN A 103 -5.86 0.32 -4.44
C GLN A 103 -5.75 1.66 -3.71
N PHE A 104 -5.05 1.63 -2.57
CA PHE A 104 -4.62 2.79 -1.83
C PHE A 104 -3.10 2.87 -1.85
N LEU A 105 -2.57 4.03 -2.18
CA LEU A 105 -1.13 4.20 -2.31
C LEU A 105 -0.50 4.62 -0.98
N TRP A 106 0.67 4.12 -0.71
CA TRP A 106 1.53 4.63 0.34
C TRP A 106 2.62 5.52 -0.28
N THR A 107 2.45 6.88 -0.25
CA THR A 107 1.33 7.63 0.32
C THR A 107 0.88 8.74 -0.62
N GLY A 108 -0.28 9.37 -0.32
CA GLY A 108 -0.75 10.51 -1.11
C GLY A 108 0.07 11.79 -0.87
N ILE A 109 0.50 12.02 0.37
CA ILE A 109 1.26 13.22 0.78
C ILE A 109 2.40 12.81 1.70
N ASP A 110 3.52 13.53 1.65
CA ASP A 110 4.60 13.42 2.62
C ASP A 110 4.09 13.76 4.04
N TYR A 111 4.65 13.15 5.06
CA TYR A 111 4.20 13.38 6.43
C TYR A 111 5.36 13.41 7.43
N LEU A 112 5.15 14.10 8.55
CA LEU A 112 6.09 14.14 9.67
C LEU A 112 5.94 12.89 10.53
N GLY A 113 7.02 12.49 11.15
CA GLY A 113 7.11 11.22 11.89
C GLY A 113 7.64 10.10 11.03
N GLU A 114 7.75 8.90 11.60
CA GLU A 114 8.38 7.71 11.00
C GLU A 114 9.75 7.99 10.36
N ALA A 115 10.46 8.98 10.90
CA ALA A 115 11.78 9.35 10.43
C ALA A 115 12.78 8.24 10.72
N ALA A 116 13.59 7.84 9.72
CA ALA A 116 14.56 6.75 9.85
C ALA A 116 15.67 7.13 10.83
N SER A 117 16.43 8.17 10.54
CA SER A 117 17.53 8.66 11.39
C SER A 117 17.68 10.17 11.21
N TRP A 118 18.22 10.81 12.25
CA TRP A 118 18.57 12.23 12.17
C TRP A 118 19.56 12.48 11.00
N PRO A 119 19.35 13.52 10.18
CA PRO A 119 18.42 14.66 10.34
C PRO A 119 17.04 14.48 9.69
N SER A 120 16.66 13.27 9.22
CA SER A 120 15.32 13.04 8.68
C SER A 120 14.24 13.37 9.71
N ARG A 121 13.18 14.03 9.29
CA ARG A 121 12.08 14.46 10.14
C ARG A 121 10.74 13.83 9.79
N GLY A 122 10.69 13.11 8.67
CA GLY A 122 9.46 12.54 8.16
C GLY A 122 9.68 11.49 7.10
N MET A 123 8.59 11.02 6.54
CA MET A 123 8.55 10.09 5.44
C MET A 123 8.20 10.84 4.15
N TYR A 124 9.01 10.64 3.11
CA TYR A 124 8.94 11.38 1.85
C TYR A 124 8.44 10.51 0.69
N THR A 125 7.50 9.63 0.97
CA THR A 125 6.91 8.69 -0.01
C THR A 125 5.68 9.25 -0.72
N GLY A 126 5.23 10.46 -0.38
CA GLY A 126 4.05 11.08 -0.94
C GLY A 126 4.11 11.34 -2.45
N LEU A 127 2.95 11.37 -3.08
CA LEU A 127 2.76 11.93 -4.42
C LEU A 127 2.85 13.47 -4.38
N LEU A 128 2.47 14.04 -3.26
CA LEU A 128 2.61 15.46 -2.94
C LEU A 128 3.66 15.63 -1.83
N ASP A 129 4.30 16.78 -1.79
CA ASP A 129 5.16 17.15 -0.68
C ASP A 129 4.36 17.68 0.52
N LEU A 130 5.06 18.06 1.61
CA LEU A 130 4.43 18.60 2.82
C LEU A 130 3.66 19.91 2.61
N ALA A 131 3.96 20.64 1.55
CA ALA A 131 3.27 21.88 1.20
C ALA A 131 2.12 21.66 0.19
N GLY A 132 1.92 20.41 -0.25
CA GLY A 132 0.87 20.04 -1.20
C GLY A 132 1.29 20.15 -2.67
N PHE A 133 2.55 20.44 -2.97
CA PHE A 133 3.03 20.48 -4.36
C PHE A 133 3.22 19.06 -4.90
N MET A 134 2.82 18.87 -6.17
CA MET A 134 2.93 17.59 -6.84
C MET A 134 4.39 17.26 -7.14
N LYS A 135 4.82 16.08 -6.69
CA LYS A 135 6.16 15.54 -6.92
C LYS A 135 6.20 14.78 -8.26
N PRO A 136 7.38 14.47 -8.82
CA PRO A 136 7.49 13.71 -10.07
C PRO A 136 6.69 12.42 -10.08
N ARG A 137 6.66 11.68 -8.98
CA ARG A 137 5.83 10.47 -8.86
C ARG A 137 4.32 10.76 -8.90
N GLY A 138 3.89 11.94 -8.48
CA GLY A 138 2.52 12.41 -8.62
C GLY A 138 2.16 12.67 -10.08
N HIS A 139 3.04 13.32 -10.84
CA HIS A 139 2.86 13.51 -12.29
C HIS A 139 2.86 12.17 -13.04
N PHE A 140 3.71 11.22 -12.64
CA PHE A 140 3.68 9.87 -13.20
C PHE A 140 2.32 9.19 -12.94
N ARG A 141 1.78 9.28 -11.72
CA ARG A 141 0.44 8.72 -11.44
C ARG A 141 -0.67 9.45 -12.17
N ALA A 142 -0.59 10.76 -12.30
CA ALA A 142 -1.54 11.53 -13.10
C ALA A 142 -1.58 11.06 -14.55
N ALA A 143 -0.41 10.78 -15.15
CA ALA A 143 -0.32 10.23 -16.50
C ALA A 143 -0.99 8.85 -16.68
N LEU A 144 -1.18 8.10 -15.59
CA LEU A 144 -1.88 6.81 -15.61
C LEU A 144 -3.39 6.94 -15.34
N TRP A 145 -3.82 7.96 -14.61
CA TRP A 145 -5.18 8.10 -14.09
C TRP A 145 -6.01 9.17 -14.78
N CYS A 146 -5.37 10.24 -15.27
CA CYS A 146 -6.10 11.32 -15.91
C CYS A 146 -6.51 10.93 -17.33
N GLU A 147 -7.69 11.39 -17.75
CA GLU A 147 -8.16 11.26 -19.12
C GLU A 147 -7.39 12.20 -20.06
N GLU A 148 -7.04 13.39 -19.56
CA GLU A 148 -6.23 14.35 -20.28
C GLU A 148 -4.76 13.92 -20.33
N PRO A 149 -4.08 14.09 -21.48
CA PRO A 149 -2.66 13.78 -21.61
C PRO A 149 -1.81 14.56 -20.62
N VAL A 150 -0.98 13.87 -19.87
CA VAL A 150 -0.04 14.47 -18.91
C VAL A 150 1.38 14.27 -19.42
N CYS A 151 2.11 15.37 -19.57
CA CYS A 151 3.53 15.37 -19.90
C CYS A 151 4.29 16.14 -18.83
N TYR A 152 5.28 15.51 -18.22
CA TYR A 152 6.13 16.11 -17.21
C TYR A 152 7.58 15.72 -17.44
N ILE A 153 8.46 16.71 -17.45
CA ILE A 153 9.90 16.52 -17.56
C ILE A 153 10.53 16.89 -16.22
N GLY A 154 10.96 15.88 -15.48
CA GLY A 154 11.74 16.06 -14.27
C GLY A 154 13.22 16.13 -14.58
N THR A 155 13.94 16.98 -13.84
CA THR A 155 15.40 17.05 -13.89
C THR A 155 15.99 16.62 -12.55
N SER A 156 17.13 15.94 -12.58
CA SER A 156 17.88 15.58 -11.37
C SER A 156 19.28 16.14 -11.45
N ALA A 157 19.72 16.82 -10.40
CA ALA A 157 21.07 17.37 -10.33
C ALA A 157 22.16 16.30 -10.20
N ARG A 158 21.80 15.08 -9.82
CA ARG A 158 22.72 13.95 -9.68
C ARG A 158 22.06 12.64 -10.09
N LEU A 159 22.54 12.04 -11.16
CA LEU A 159 22.40 10.60 -11.37
C LEU A 159 23.25 9.87 -10.35
N ARG A 160 22.73 9.68 -9.16
CA ARG A 160 23.31 8.74 -8.18
C ARG A 160 22.75 7.37 -8.54
N ASN A 161 23.62 6.44 -8.80
CA ASN A 161 23.37 5.01 -9.05
C ASN A 161 21.97 4.65 -9.57
N THR A 162 21.91 3.92 -10.67
CA THR A 162 20.67 3.49 -11.35
C THR A 162 19.68 2.72 -10.48
N THR A 163 20.10 2.18 -9.33
CA THR A 163 19.23 1.51 -8.36
C THR A 163 18.52 2.48 -7.41
N GLU A 164 19.05 3.67 -7.21
CA GLU A 164 18.47 4.71 -6.37
C GLU A 164 17.59 5.70 -7.17
N ALA A 165 17.60 5.60 -8.49
CA ALA A 165 16.83 6.49 -9.36
C ALA A 165 15.31 6.46 -9.11
N TRP A 166 14.79 5.42 -8.50
CA TRP A 166 13.39 5.31 -8.10
C TRP A 166 13.06 6.08 -6.84
N ASP A 167 14.01 6.23 -5.93
CA ASP A 167 13.83 6.95 -4.68
C ASP A 167 14.30 8.40 -4.80
N ASP A 168 15.11 8.72 -5.79
CA ASP A 168 15.65 10.07 -6.02
C ASP A 168 14.80 10.88 -7.03
N TRP A 169 13.52 10.92 -6.77
CA TRP A 169 12.62 11.87 -7.44
C TRP A 169 12.72 13.29 -6.86
N ASN A 170 13.74 13.51 -6.06
CA ASN A 170 14.03 14.81 -5.52
C ASN A 170 14.95 15.56 -6.49
N TYR A 171 14.47 16.64 -7.01
CA TYR A 171 15.26 17.59 -7.78
C TYR A 171 15.35 18.90 -7.00
N GLU A 172 16.46 19.56 -7.16
CA GLU A 172 16.65 20.89 -6.59
C GLU A 172 15.72 21.88 -7.30
N GLN A 173 15.04 22.72 -6.53
CA GLN A 173 14.23 23.78 -7.10
C GLN A 173 15.12 24.72 -7.93
N GLY A 174 14.71 24.97 -9.16
CA GLY A 174 15.36 25.95 -10.04
C GLY A 174 16.30 25.39 -11.09
N GLN A 175 16.29 24.09 -11.35
CA GLN A 175 16.98 23.51 -12.51
C GLN A 175 16.01 23.19 -13.64
#